data_fac8266784cad57f3078205e914bbd4c
#
_entry.id   fac8266784cad57f3078205e914bbd4c
#
_cell.length_a   1.000
_cell.length_b   1.000
_cell.length_c   1.000
_cell.angle_alpha   90.00
_cell.angle_beta   90.00
_cell.angle_gamma   90.00
#
_symmetry.space_group_name_H-M   'P 1'
#
loop_
_entity.id
_entity.type
_entity.pdbx_description
1 polymer ?
#
loop_
_entity_poly.entity_id
_entity_poly.type
_entity_poly.pdbx_seq_one_letter_code
_entity_poly.pdbx_strand_id
1 'polypeptide(L)'
;MILEKLKIEDLSQVVELHRTLIPFEISYDKSLETYNEILTNENYYLVVAKEDDEVIGSALGICCKCLAVSFLVIEDVIVKEGIRGKGIGRQLMGALDEFAKRNNCAYAILVSSAHRKAAHKFYEKSGFVDDVRGFRKLYY
;
A
#
# COMPACT_ATOMS: atom_id res chain seq x y z
N MET A 1 4.59 -12.59 13.53
CA MET A 1 4.51 -11.46 12.56
C MET A 1 3.91 -10.25 13.24
N ILE A 2 4.48 -9.09 12.97
CA ILE A 2 4.05 -7.81 13.54
C ILE A 2 3.67 -6.88 12.40
N LEU A 3 2.52 -6.19 12.53
CA LEU A 3 2.15 -5.08 11.66
C LEU A 3 2.43 -3.78 12.40
N GLU A 4 3.18 -2.89 11.79
CA GLU A 4 3.47 -1.59 12.39
C GLU A 4 3.71 -0.52 11.33
N LYS A 5 3.67 0.74 11.76
CA LYS A 5 4.03 1.86 10.90
C LYS A 5 5.51 1.75 10.52
N LEU A 6 5.82 2.04 9.25
CA LEU A 6 7.20 2.00 8.75
C LEU A 6 8.11 2.94 9.57
N LYS A 7 9.24 2.41 9.99
CA LYS A 7 10.31 3.17 10.65
C LYS A 7 11.47 3.35 9.68
N ILE A 8 12.29 4.37 9.93
CA ILE A 8 13.41 4.70 9.05
C ILE A 8 14.39 3.53 8.88
N GLU A 9 14.66 2.77 9.93
CA GLU A 9 15.57 1.62 9.87
C GLU A 9 15.08 0.49 8.95
N ASP A 10 13.79 0.46 8.61
CA ASP A 10 13.21 -0.57 7.75
C ASP A 10 13.03 -0.10 6.29
N LEU A 11 13.27 1.18 6.02
CA LEU A 11 13.01 1.76 4.71
C LEU A 11 13.80 1.07 3.59
N SER A 12 15.06 0.72 3.83
CA SER A 12 15.88 0.05 2.82
C SER A 12 15.30 -1.29 2.39
N GLN A 13 14.71 -2.04 3.32
CA GLN A 13 14.07 -3.32 3.01
C GLN A 13 12.79 -3.10 2.19
N VAL A 14 12.01 -2.07 2.48
CA VAL A 14 10.82 -1.73 1.67
C VAL A 14 11.22 -1.33 0.26
N VAL A 15 12.27 -0.53 0.11
CA VAL A 15 12.80 -0.15 -1.21
C VAL A 15 13.20 -1.39 -2.02
N GLU A 16 13.87 -2.35 -1.39
CA GLU A 16 14.23 -3.60 -2.06
C GLU A 16 12.99 -4.40 -2.50
N LEU A 17 11.95 -4.46 -1.68
CA LEU A 17 10.69 -5.08 -2.08
C LEU A 17 10.08 -4.38 -3.30
N HIS A 18 10.06 -3.05 -3.31
CA HIS A 18 9.53 -2.29 -4.43
C HIS A 18 10.28 -2.59 -5.73
N ARG A 19 11.60 -2.75 -5.67
CA ARG A 19 12.42 -3.07 -6.84
C ARG A 19 12.05 -4.42 -7.48
N THR A 20 11.50 -5.34 -6.72
CA THR A 20 11.11 -6.66 -7.25
C THR A 20 9.78 -6.64 -8.01
N LEU A 21 8.94 -5.62 -7.79
CA LEU A 21 7.59 -5.58 -8.35
C LEU A 21 7.33 -4.38 -9.26
N ILE A 22 7.85 -3.22 -8.91
CA ILE A 22 7.52 -1.97 -9.57
C ILE A 22 8.43 -1.79 -10.81
N PRO A 23 7.86 -1.53 -12.02
CA PRO A 23 8.63 -1.49 -13.26
C PRO A 23 9.37 -0.16 -13.48
N PHE A 24 9.50 0.66 -12.46
CA PHE A 24 10.24 1.92 -12.48
C PHE A 24 11.53 1.78 -11.70
N GLU A 25 12.52 2.62 -12.02
CA GLU A 25 13.75 2.69 -11.24
C GLU A 25 13.45 3.27 -9.86
N ILE A 26 13.78 2.51 -8.81
CA ILE A 26 13.53 2.89 -7.42
C ILE A 26 14.84 3.29 -6.77
N SER A 27 14.95 4.56 -6.37
CA SER A 27 16.11 5.11 -5.68
C SER A 27 15.83 5.18 -4.18
N TYR A 28 16.76 4.68 -3.37
CA TYR A 28 16.66 4.83 -1.93
C TYR A 28 16.61 6.31 -1.52
N ASP A 29 17.44 7.15 -2.13
CA ASP A 29 17.52 8.58 -1.76
C ASP A 29 16.19 9.31 -2.02
N LYS A 30 15.54 9.02 -3.15
CA LYS A 30 14.21 9.57 -3.45
C LYS A 30 13.14 9.02 -2.52
N SER A 31 13.19 7.73 -2.20
CA SER A 31 12.27 7.11 -1.25
C SER A 31 12.42 7.70 0.15
N LEU A 32 13.66 7.97 0.57
CA LEU A 32 13.96 8.63 1.84
C LEU A 32 13.40 10.06 1.87
N GLU A 33 13.58 10.80 0.80
CA GLU A 33 13.03 12.15 0.66
C GLU A 33 11.51 12.15 0.82
N THR A 34 10.83 11.26 0.11
CA THR A 34 9.38 11.09 0.20
C THR A 34 8.97 10.65 1.62
N TYR A 35 9.68 9.68 2.20
CA TYR A 35 9.43 9.23 3.56
C TYR A 35 9.46 10.41 4.55
N ASN A 36 10.48 11.26 4.45
CA ASN A 36 10.60 12.43 5.33
C ASN A 36 9.45 13.43 5.14
N GLU A 37 8.96 13.59 3.91
CA GLU A 37 7.83 14.47 3.63
C GLU A 37 6.52 13.96 4.23
N ILE A 38 6.28 12.64 4.17
CA ILE A 38 5.02 12.07 4.62
C ILE A 38 5.03 11.61 6.09
N LEU A 39 6.20 11.53 6.72
CA LEU A 39 6.40 11.01 8.08
C LEU A 39 5.46 11.62 9.12
N THR A 40 5.24 12.93 9.04
CA THR A 40 4.39 13.67 9.98
C THR A 40 3.00 13.98 9.43
N ASN A 41 2.68 13.50 8.22
CA ASN A 41 1.40 13.76 7.59
C ASN A 41 0.41 12.65 7.97
N GLU A 42 -0.59 13.00 8.76
CA GLU A 42 -1.59 12.05 9.29
C GLU A 42 -2.47 11.43 8.20
N ASN A 43 -2.46 11.97 6.98
CA ASN A 43 -3.22 11.40 5.88
C ASN A 43 -2.53 10.23 5.20
N TYR A 44 -1.28 9.95 5.56
CA TYR A 44 -0.48 8.85 5.02
C TYR A 44 -0.26 7.77 6.08
N TYR A 45 -0.45 6.53 5.69
CA TYR A 45 -0.15 5.39 6.53
C TYR A 45 0.67 4.36 5.75
N LEU A 46 1.97 4.32 6.04
CA LEU A 46 2.86 3.29 5.52
C LEU A 46 2.92 2.17 6.56
N VAL A 47 2.32 1.04 6.23
CA VAL A 47 2.31 -0.12 7.11
C VAL A 47 3.26 -1.19 6.57
N VAL A 48 4.00 -1.82 7.47
CA VAL A 48 4.86 -2.96 7.15
C VAL A 48 4.46 -4.18 7.97
N ALA A 49 4.63 -5.35 7.37
CA ALA A 49 4.56 -6.62 8.05
C ALA A 49 6.00 -7.10 8.26
N LYS A 50 6.35 -7.44 9.50
CA LYS A 50 7.71 -7.88 9.86
C LYS A 50 7.66 -9.23 10.54
N GLU A 51 8.66 -10.04 10.27
CA GLU A 51 8.90 -11.30 10.95
C GLU A 51 10.39 -11.38 11.28
N ASP A 52 10.72 -11.50 12.56
CA ASP A 52 12.11 -11.53 13.04
C ASP A 52 12.96 -10.36 12.49
N ASP A 53 12.42 -9.15 12.58
CA ASP A 53 13.03 -7.90 12.10
C ASP A 53 13.19 -7.81 10.57
N GLU A 54 12.69 -8.79 9.83
CA GLU A 54 12.66 -8.74 8.37
C GLU A 54 11.32 -8.19 7.89
N VAL A 55 11.34 -7.21 7.00
CA VAL A 55 10.14 -6.72 6.33
C VAL A 55 9.71 -7.72 5.27
N ILE A 56 8.53 -8.30 5.45
CA ILE A 56 7.99 -9.32 4.54
C ILE A 56 6.82 -8.81 3.70
N GLY A 57 6.34 -7.62 3.98
CA GLY A 57 5.29 -6.98 3.18
C GLY A 57 5.12 -5.52 3.57
N SER A 58 4.51 -4.76 2.67
CA SER A 58 4.27 -3.35 2.89
C SER A 58 3.04 -2.90 2.10
N ALA A 59 2.42 -1.82 2.56
CA ALA A 59 1.32 -1.17 1.84
C ALA A 59 1.24 0.30 2.25
N LEU A 60 0.75 1.14 1.35
CA LEU A 60 0.54 2.55 1.60
C LEU A 60 -0.94 2.89 1.49
N GLY A 61 -1.50 3.53 2.52
CA GLY A 61 -2.83 4.12 2.49
C GLY A 61 -2.72 5.64 2.53
N ILE A 62 -3.49 6.29 1.68
CA ILE A 62 -3.54 7.76 1.60
C ILE A 62 -4.99 8.19 1.76
N CYS A 63 -5.28 8.91 2.85
CA CYS A 63 -6.59 9.50 3.04
C CYS A 63 -6.69 10.77 2.20
N CYS A 64 -7.50 10.73 1.16
CA CYS A 64 -7.77 11.88 0.30
C CYS A 64 -8.95 12.64 0.84
N LYS A 65 -8.71 13.83 1.38
CA LYS A 65 -9.77 14.68 1.90
C LYS A 65 -10.37 15.50 0.76
N CYS A 66 -11.66 15.30 0.52
CA CYS A 66 -12.41 16.02 -0.51
C CYS A 66 -13.61 16.70 0.13
N LEU A 67 -14.15 17.71 -0.54
CA LEU A 67 -15.26 18.49 0.00
C LEU A 67 -16.53 17.65 0.21
N ALA A 68 -16.80 16.71 -0.69
CA ALA A 68 -18.00 15.88 -0.57
C ALA A 68 -17.78 14.76 0.47
N VAL A 69 -16.81 13.88 0.24
CA VAL A 69 -16.45 12.79 1.14
C VAL A 69 -14.94 12.54 1.06
N SER A 70 -14.37 12.08 2.15
CA SER A 70 -12.98 11.58 2.14
C SER A 70 -12.97 10.12 1.68
N PHE A 71 -11.88 9.70 1.05
CA PHE A 71 -11.71 8.32 0.62
C PHE A 71 -10.25 7.90 0.73
N LEU A 72 -10.03 6.59 0.77
CA LEU A 72 -8.69 6.01 0.87
C LEU A 72 -8.18 5.62 -0.51
N VAL A 73 -6.97 6.01 -0.84
CA VAL A 73 -6.22 5.46 -1.97
C VAL A 73 -5.23 4.46 -1.43
N ILE A 74 -5.17 3.28 -2.03
CA ILE A 74 -4.23 2.22 -1.64
C ILE A 74 -3.20 2.06 -2.75
N GLU A 75 -1.92 2.10 -2.36
CA GLU A 75 -0.78 2.02 -3.27
C GLU A 75 0.29 1.08 -2.71
N ASP A 76 1.16 0.62 -3.60
CA ASP A 76 2.38 -0.10 -3.24
C ASP A 76 2.15 -1.32 -2.34
N VAL A 77 1.05 -2.07 -2.56
CA VAL A 77 0.80 -3.30 -1.81
C VAL A 77 1.74 -4.38 -2.33
N ILE A 78 2.62 -4.86 -1.49
CA ILE A 78 3.60 -5.88 -1.86
C ILE A 78 3.84 -6.86 -0.72
N VAL A 79 3.94 -8.13 -1.07
CA VAL A 79 4.33 -9.21 -0.17
C VAL A 79 5.56 -9.89 -0.77
N LYS A 80 6.54 -10.16 0.07
CA LYS A 80 7.79 -10.82 -0.35
C LYS A 80 7.51 -12.11 -1.10
N GLU A 81 8.23 -12.32 -2.20
CA GLU A 81 8.13 -13.53 -2.98
C GLU A 81 8.52 -14.76 -2.14
N GLY A 82 7.85 -15.89 -2.38
CA GLY A 82 8.09 -17.12 -1.63
C GLY A 82 7.27 -17.30 -0.36
N ILE A 83 6.70 -16.22 0.17
CA ILE A 83 5.85 -16.27 1.37
C ILE A 83 4.43 -15.75 1.10
N ARG A 84 4.07 -15.60 -0.16
CA ARG A 84 2.71 -15.24 -0.57
C ARG A 84 1.75 -16.39 -0.26
N GLY A 85 0.46 -16.08 -0.08
CA GLY A 85 -0.56 -17.07 0.23
C GLY A 85 -0.69 -17.41 1.70
N LYS A 86 0.06 -16.74 2.59
CA LYS A 86 0.01 -16.96 4.06
C LYS A 86 -0.81 -15.90 4.80
N GLY A 87 -1.62 -15.13 4.10
CA GLY A 87 -2.51 -14.13 4.71
C GLY A 87 -1.85 -12.79 5.05
N ILE A 88 -0.61 -12.58 4.66
CA ILE A 88 0.13 -11.33 4.95
C ILE A 88 -0.55 -10.14 4.25
N GLY A 89 -0.87 -10.30 2.97
CA GLY A 89 -1.58 -9.26 2.21
C GLY A 89 -2.93 -8.92 2.83
N ARG A 90 -3.67 -9.92 3.27
CA ARG A 90 -4.96 -9.71 3.94
C ARG A 90 -4.80 -8.88 5.22
N GLN A 91 -3.76 -9.15 5.99
CA GLN A 91 -3.51 -8.40 7.22
C GLN A 91 -3.09 -6.97 6.93
N LEU A 92 -2.28 -6.75 5.89
CA LEU A 92 -1.95 -5.39 5.43
C LEU A 92 -3.21 -4.63 5.02
N MET A 93 -4.09 -5.26 4.23
CA MET A 93 -5.36 -4.64 3.83
C MET A 93 -6.26 -4.35 5.03
N GLY A 94 -6.28 -5.24 6.01
CA GLY A 94 -7.03 -5.02 7.26
C GLY A 94 -6.53 -3.80 8.03
N ALA A 95 -5.22 -3.61 8.09
CA ALA A 95 -4.64 -2.42 8.73
C ALA A 95 -5.05 -1.14 7.99
N LEU A 96 -5.09 -1.17 6.67
CA LEU A 96 -5.55 -0.04 5.86
C LEU A 96 -7.05 0.23 6.04
N ASP A 97 -7.87 -0.82 6.19
CA ASP A 97 -9.30 -0.67 6.49
C ASP A 97 -9.50 0.06 7.82
N GLU A 98 -8.74 -0.31 8.85
CA GLU A 98 -8.82 0.36 10.14
C GLU A 98 -8.39 1.82 10.04
N PHE A 99 -7.36 2.10 9.27
CA PHE A 99 -6.93 3.47 9.00
C PHE A 99 -8.03 4.28 8.30
N ALA A 100 -8.68 3.70 7.30
CA ALA A 100 -9.79 4.32 6.58
C ALA A 100 -10.95 4.66 7.53
N LYS A 101 -11.31 3.72 8.39
CA LYS A 101 -12.39 3.91 9.39
C LYS A 101 -12.06 5.02 10.37
N ARG A 102 -10.83 5.06 10.88
CA ARG A 102 -10.39 6.12 11.80
C ARG A 102 -10.44 7.51 11.16
N ASN A 103 -10.28 7.58 9.84
CA ASN A 103 -10.27 8.84 9.09
C ASN A 103 -11.63 9.14 8.44
N ASN A 104 -12.66 8.37 8.76
CA ASN A 104 -14.02 8.55 8.23
C ASN A 104 -14.07 8.53 6.70
N CYS A 105 -13.27 7.66 6.08
CA CYS A 105 -13.30 7.48 4.64
C CYS A 105 -14.61 6.79 4.22
N ALA A 106 -15.24 7.30 3.17
CA ALA A 106 -16.49 6.73 2.65
C ALA A 106 -16.23 5.44 1.85
N TYR A 107 -15.09 5.34 1.19
CA TYR A 107 -14.70 4.17 0.40
C TYR A 107 -13.18 4.15 0.22
N ALA A 108 -12.69 3.05 -0.31
CA ALA A 108 -11.29 2.90 -0.72
C ALA A 108 -11.22 2.56 -2.21
N ILE A 109 -10.21 3.07 -2.89
CA ILE A 109 -9.93 2.74 -4.29
C ILE A 109 -8.48 2.28 -4.44
N LEU A 110 -8.26 1.44 -5.43
CA LEU A 110 -6.93 1.09 -5.90
C LEU A 110 -6.98 0.84 -7.40
N VAL A 111 -5.82 0.92 -8.04
CA VAL A 111 -5.68 0.65 -9.46
C VAL A 111 -4.70 -0.50 -9.64
N SER A 112 -5.05 -1.46 -10.48
CA SER A 112 -4.20 -2.60 -10.81
C SER A 112 -4.21 -2.81 -12.32
N SER A 113 -3.06 -3.12 -12.89
CA SER A 113 -2.96 -3.39 -14.32
C SER A 113 -3.88 -4.53 -14.73
N ALA A 114 -4.54 -4.38 -15.88
CA ALA A 114 -5.57 -5.33 -16.35
C ALA A 114 -5.08 -6.78 -16.50
N HIS A 115 -3.78 -6.99 -16.73
CA HIS A 115 -3.20 -8.33 -16.89
C HIS A 115 -2.92 -9.06 -15.57
N ARG A 116 -2.95 -8.36 -14.43
CA ARG A 116 -2.63 -8.94 -13.11
C ARG A 116 -3.84 -9.66 -12.50
N LYS A 117 -4.25 -10.76 -13.12
CA LYS A 117 -5.49 -11.49 -12.75
C LYS A 117 -5.49 -12.04 -11.32
N ALA A 118 -4.35 -12.53 -10.84
CA ALA A 118 -4.26 -13.04 -9.47
C ALA A 118 -4.42 -11.92 -8.44
N ALA A 119 -3.86 -10.74 -8.72
CA ALA A 119 -4.04 -9.56 -7.87
C ALA A 119 -5.51 -9.13 -7.84
N HIS A 120 -6.20 -9.16 -8.98
CA HIS A 120 -7.63 -8.82 -9.05
C HIS A 120 -8.46 -9.72 -8.14
N LYS A 121 -8.21 -11.03 -8.16
CA LYS A 121 -8.91 -11.98 -7.27
C LYS A 121 -8.65 -11.68 -5.80
N PHE A 122 -7.41 -11.32 -5.47
CA PHE A 122 -7.05 -10.94 -4.10
C PHE A 122 -7.84 -9.69 -3.66
N TYR A 123 -7.91 -8.67 -4.50
CA TYR A 123 -8.63 -7.43 -4.18
C TYR A 123 -10.13 -7.67 -4.08
N GLU A 124 -10.71 -8.48 -4.97
CA GLU A 124 -12.13 -8.85 -4.91
C GLU A 124 -12.45 -9.54 -3.58
N LYS A 125 -11.60 -10.46 -3.12
CA LYS A 125 -11.75 -11.13 -1.82
C LYS A 125 -11.59 -10.16 -0.65
N SER A 126 -10.90 -9.05 -0.86
CA SER A 126 -10.72 -8.01 0.15
C SER A 126 -11.87 -6.99 0.15
N GLY A 127 -12.90 -7.20 -0.67
CA GLY A 127 -14.10 -6.37 -0.69
C GLY A 127 -14.18 -5.34 -1.83
N PHE A 128 -13.21 -5.33 -2.75
CA PHE A 128 -13.22 -4.43 -3.90
C PHE A 128 -14.08 -5.01 -5.01
N VAL A 129 -15.39 -4.91 -4.84
CA VAL A 129 -16.39 -5.57 -5.72
C VAL A 129 -17.27 -4.59 -6.49
N ASP A 130 -17.22 -3.30 -6.14
CA ASP A 130 -17.95 -2.26 -6.85
C ASP A 130 -17.27 -1.99 -8.19
N ASP A 131 -18.03 -2.05 -9.28
CA ASP A 131 -17.50 -1.94 -10.64
C ASP A 131 -17.40 -0.47 -11.05
N VAL A 132 -16.18 0.06 -10.99
CA VAL A 132 -15.88 1.42 -11.38
C VAL A 132 -14.77 1.42 -12.43
N ARG A 133 -14.71 2.48 -13.23
CA ARG A 133 -13.68 2.63 -14.24
C ARG A 133 -12.71 3.74 -13.85
N GLY A 134 -11.42 3.41 -13.79
CA GLY A 134 -10.34 4.38 -13.62
C GLY A 134 -9.71 4.76 -14.95
N PHE A 135 -9.25 5.99 -15.05
CA PHE A 135 -8.50 6.47 -16.22
C PHE A 135 -7.16 7.00 -15.77
N ARG A 136 -6.11 6.68 -16.52
CA ARG A 136 -4.74 7.12 -16.21
C ARG A 136 -4.18 7.92 -17.38
N LYS A 137 -3.61 9.07 -17.06
CA LYS A 137 -2.87 9.90 -18.03
C LYS A 137 -1.41 9.94 -17.62
N LEU A 138 -0.52 9.58 -18.52
CA LEU A 138 0.92 9.58 -18.25
C LEU A 138 1.52 10.96 -18.59
N TYR A 139 2.45 11.40 -17.76
CA TYR A 139 3.18 12.67 -17.95
C TYR A 139 4.66 12.44 -18.29
N TYR A 140 5.12 11.19 -18.31
CA TYR A 140 6.50 10.81 -18.69
C TYR A 140 6.54 9.39 -19.22
#